data_03556113639e8e1b29c77adffb9934fd
#
_entry.id   03556113639e8e1b29c77adffb9934fd
#
_cell.length_a   1.000
_cell.length_b   1.000
_cell.length_c   1.000
_cell.angle_alpha   90.00
_cell.angle_beta   90.00
_cell.angle_gamma   90.00
#
_symmetry.space_group_name_H-M   'P 1'
#
loop_
_entity.id
_entity.type
_entity.pdbx_description
1 polymer ?
#
loop_
_entity_poly.entity_id
_entity_poly.type
_entity_poly.pdbx_seq_one_letter_code
_entity_poly.pdbx_strand_id
1 'polypeptide(L)'
;DVEMDNSSIEVKSTVTRYGYEVTISSLYQMRPPEGKSLSLAFLRFEKSVLGRSIDDVANSLKTHGYDAIALERALTKAGLEEGRVARNQKYKILEWKLYPVDETFPSVTESSFKNDRLPPSIVRFTYTVDLSGVTGQSQI
;
A
#
# COMPACT_ATOMS: atom_id res chain seq x y z
N ASP A 1 -1.05 -0.38 -5.22
CA ASP A 1 -2.27 -1.16 -5.01
C ASP A 1 -2.13 -2.51 -5.69
N VAL A 2 -2.75 -3.53 -5.11
CA VAL A 2 -2.81 -4.88 -5.68
C VAL A 2 -4.26 -5.21 -5.95
N GLU A 3 -4.59 -5.48 -7.23
CA GLU A 3 -5.93 -5.85 -7.67
C GLU A 3 -6.01 -7.35 -7.89
N MET A 4 -7.06 -7.97 -7.36
CA MET A 4 -7.45 -9.37 -7.57
C MET A 4 -8.91 -9.43 -8.02
N ASP A 5 -9.40 -10.60 -8.40
CA ASP A 5 -10.76 -10.74 -8.95
C ASP A 5 -11.84 -10.23 -7.98
N ASN A 6 -11.74 -10.60 -6.70
CA ASN A 6 -12.77 -10.30 -5.69
C ASN A 6 -12.26 -9.39 -4.56
N SER A 7 -11.03 -8.91 -4.62
CA SER A 7 -10.42 -8.10 -3.57
C SER A 7 -9.40 -7.12 -4.11
N SER A 8 -9.16 -6.07 -3.35
CA SER A 8 -8.17 -5.04 -3.63
C SER A 8 -7.38 -4.76 -2.35
N ILE A 9 -6.10 -4.47 -2.48
CA ILE A 9 -5.22 -4.15 -1.36
C ILE A 9 -4.54 -2.81 -1.63
N GLU A 10 -4.81 -1.84 -0.78
CA GLU A 10 -4.02 -0.61 -0.68
C GLU A 10 -2.77 -0.89 0.15
N VAL A 11 -1.60 -0.57 -0.37
CA VAL A 11 -0.33 -0.84 0.32
C VAL A 11 0.27 0.44 0.87
N LYS A 12 0.51 0.46 2.18
CA LYS A 12 1.23 1.53 2.89
C LYS A 12 2.47 0.95 3.56
N SER A 13 3.60 1.59 3.33
CA SER A 13 4.86 1.12 3.90
C SER A 13 5.62 2.24 4.59
N THR A 14 6.45 1.84 5.56
CA THR A 14 7.30 2.77 6.30
C THR A 14 8.64 2.12 6.65
N VAL A 15 9.64 2.97 6.83
CA VAL A 15 10.94 2.60 7.42
C VAL A 15 11.12 3.24 8.81
N THR A 16 10.12 3.96 9.30
CA THR A 16 10.15 4.50 10.66
C THR A 16 10.08 3.36 11.68
N ARG A 17 10.81 3.50 12.76
CA ARG A 17 10.93 2.44 13.77
C ARG A 17 9.66 2.23 14.58
N TYR A 18 8.90 3.29 14.78
CA TYR A 18 7.72 3.35 15.63
C TYR A 18 6.57 4.08 14.93
N GLY A 19 5.38 3.93 15.51
CA GLY A 19 4.16 4.57 15.02
C GLY A 19 3.43 3.73 13.96
N TYR A 20 2.15 4.00 13.84
CA TYR A 20 1.24 3.31 12.92
C TYR A 20 0.43 4.30 12.09
N GLU A 21 0.96 5.50 11.92
CA GLU A 21 0.30 6.52 11.12
C GLU A 21 0.51 6.25 9.62
N VAL A 22 -0.56 6.28 8.88
CA VAL A 22 -0.58 6.16 7.42
C VAL A 22 -1.29 7.34 6.80
N THR A 23 -0.75 7.84 5.70
CA THR A 23 -1.35 8.94 4.95
C THR A 23 -2.25 8.39 3.85
N ILE A 24 -3.48 8.87 3.81
CA ILE A 24 -4.47 8.60 2.78
C ILE A 24 -4.59 9.85 1.92
N SER A 25 -4.27 9.75 0.64
CA SER A 25 -4.09 10.91 -0.24
C SER A 25 -5.31 11.25 -1.10
N SER A 26 -6.39 10.51 -0.95
CA SER A 26 -7.66 10.81 -1.63
C SER A 26 -8.84 10.18 -0.90
N LEU A 27 -10.05 10.64 -1.23
CA LEU A 27 -11.29 10.05 -0.73
C LEU A 27 -11.56 8.65 -1.29
N TYR A 28 -10.85 8.26 -2.36
CA TYR A 28 -11.11 7.00 -3.07
C TYR A 28 -10.25 5.85 -2.58
N GLN A 29 -9.10 6.11 -1.95
CA GLN A 29 -8.16 5.07 -1.51
C GLN A 29 -8.79 4.08 -0.50
N MET A 30 -9.63 4.58 0.40
CA MET A 30 -10.32 3.75 1.41
C MET A 30 -11.77 3.44 1.05
N ARG A 31 -12.12 3.52 -0.22
CA ARG A 31 -13.42 3.13 -0.75
C ARG A 31 -13.29 1.78 -1.46
N PRO A 32 -13.95 0.73 -0.96
CA PRO A 32 -13.94 -0.55 -1.65
C PRO A 32 -14.45 -0.41 -3.09
N PRO A 33 -13.75 -0.98 -4.09
CA PRO A 33 -14.27 -1.05 -5.45
C PRO A 33 -15.60 -1.82 -5.49
N GLU A 34 -16.44 -1.51 -6.46
CA GLU A 34 -17.74 -2.19 -6.61
C GLU A 34 -17.57 -3.70 -6.75
N GLY A 35 -18.27 -4.46 -5.91
CA GLY A 35 -18.24 -5.92 -5.91
C GLY A 35 -16.95 -6.54 -5.34
N LYS A 36 -16.05 -5.74 -4.75
CA LYS A 36 -14.80 -6.22 -4.15
C LYS A 36 -14.69 -5.84 -2.68
N SER A 37 -13.97 -6.66 -1.93
CA SER A 37 -13.47 -6.25 -0.62
C SER A 37 -12.21 -5.39 -0.77
N LEU A 38 -11.96 -4.52 0.21
CA LEU A 38 -10.72 -3.74 0.30
C LEU A 38 -10.02 -4.05 1.61
N SER A 39 -8.72 -4.20 1.56
CA SER A 39 -7.85 -4.25 2.74
C SER A 39 -6.72 -3.23 2.62
N LEU A 40 -6.29 -2.70 3.74
CA LEU A 40 -5.06 -1.92 3.82
C LEU A 40 -3.94 -2.83 4.34
N ALA A 41 -2.87 -2.96 3.56
CA ALA A 41 -1.65 -3.63 3.99
C ALA A 41 -0.68 -2.60 4.55
N PHE A 42 -0.31 -2.76 5.82
CA PHE A 42 0.74 -1.98 6.45
C PHE A 42 2.01 -2.82 6.55
N LEU A 43 3.10 -2.30 5.97
CA LEU A 43 4.40 -2.95 6.01
C LEU A 43 5.44 -2.03 6.65
N ARG A 44 6.18 -2.57 7.62
CA ARG A 44 7.35 -1.91 8.20
C ARG A 44 8.61 -2.60 7.73
N PHE A 45 9.53 -1.82 7.20
CA PHE A 45 10.80 -2.32 6.70
C PHE A 45 11.99 -1.79 7.51
N GLU A 46 13.04 -2.57 7.57
CA GLU A 46 14.35 -2.16 8.08
C GLU A 46 15.43 -2.48 7.06
N LYS A 47 16.37 -1.55 6.84
CA LYS A 47 17.55 -1.83 6.04
C LYS A 47 18.36 -2.96 6.68
N SER A 48 18.66 -4.00 5.92
CA SER A 48 19.37 -5.18 6.44
C SER A 48 20.05 -5.93 5.30
N VAL A 49 21.31 -6.28 5.49
CA VAL A 49 22.03 -7.14 4.55
C VAL A 49 21.43 -8.55 4.44
N LEU A 50 20.68 -8.96 5.46
CA LEU A 50 19.93 -10.23 5.49
C LEU A 50 18.56 -10.14 4.83
N GLY A 51 18.18 -8.95 4.36
CA GLY A 51 16.91 -8.73 3.68
C GLY A 51 16.96 -9.04 2.19
N ARG A 52 15.92 -8.64 1.49
CA ARG A 52 15.79 -8.76 0.04
C ARG A 52 15.80 -7.37 -0.60
N SER A 53 16.40 -7.29 -1.77
CA SER A 53 16.35 -6.11 -2.62
C SER A 53 15.13 -6.15 -3.55
N ILE A 54 14.86 -5.03 -4.24
CA ILE A 54 13.84 -4.99 -5.30
C ILE A 54 14.20 -5.97 -6.41
N ASP A 55 15.49 -6.07 -6.78
CA ASP A 55 15.94 -7.03 -7.80
C ASP A 55 15.76 -8.47 -7.34
N ASP A 56 16.00 -8.80 -6.08
CA ASP A 56 15.74 -10.14 -5.54
C ASP A 56 14.25 -10.51 -5.66
N VAL A 57 13.37 -9.57 -5.32
CA VAL A 57 11.92 -9.79 -5.41
C VAL A 57 11.46 -9.88 -6.86
N ALA A 58 11.91 -8.96 -7.73
CA ALA A 58 11.57 -8.96 -9.14
C ALA A 58 11.99 -10.27 -9.82
N ASN A 59 13.20 -10.76 -9.56
CA ASN A 59 13.68 -12.03 -10.10
C ASN A 59 12.85 -13.20 -9.58
N SER A 60 12.48 -13.20 -8.31
CA SER A 60 11.59 -14.21 -7.73
C SER A 60 10.22 -14.23 -8.43
N LEU A 61 9.62 -13.08 -8.67
CA LEU A 61 8.34 -12.97 -9.36
C LEU A 61 8.43 -13.51 -10.80
N LYS A 62 9.48 -13.13 -11.54
CA LYS A 62 9.74 -13.65 -12.90
C LYS A 62 9.87 -15.17 -12.90
N THR A 63 10.57 -15.75 -11.93
CA THR A 63 10.69 -17.20 -11.77
C THR A 63 9.35 -17.88 -11.50
N HIS A 64 8.42 -17.20 -10.84
CA HIS A 64 7.06 -17.69 -10.59
C HIS A 64 6.06 -17.38 -11.72
N GLY A 65 6.56 -16.97 -12.88
CA GLY A 65 5.74 -16.82 -14.08
C GLY A 65 5.10 -15.44 -14.28
N TYR A 66 5.47 -14.44 -13.48
CA TYR A 66 5.02 -13.07 -13.72
C TYR A 66 5.67 -12.50 -14.98
N ASP A 67 4.89 -11.73 -15.74
CA ASP A 67 5.36 -11.09 -16.97
C ASP A 67 6.52 -10.12 -16.67
N ALA A 68 7.71 -10.47 -17.16
CA ALA A 68 8.93 -9.70 -16.94
C ALA A 68 8.85 -8.29 -17.54
N ILE A 69 8.22 -8.15 -18.71
CA ILE A 69 8.09 -6.85 -19.39
C ILE A 69 7.13 -5.93 -18.62
N ALA A 70 5.99 -6.47 -18.20
CA ALA A 70 5.01 -5.71 -17.40
C ALA A 70 5.62 -5.27 -16.06
N LEU A 71 6.38 -6.16 -15.39
CA LEU A 71 7.04 -5.86 -14.13
C LEU A 71 8.09 -4.76 -14.27
N GLU A 72 8.98 -4.85 -15.26
CA GLU A 72 10.01 -3.82 -15.49
C GLU A 72 9.39 -2.47 -15.91
N ARG A 73 8.31 -2.50 -16.67
CA ARG A 73 7.57 -1.28 -17.00
C ARG A 73 6.97 -0.61 -15.76
N ALA A 74 6.42 -1.40 -14.83
CA ALA A 74 5.89 -0.89 -13.57
C ALA A 74 7.00 -0.29 -12.69
N LEU A 75 8.15 -0.95 -12.60
CA LEU A 75 9.32 -0.44 -11.87
C LEU A 75 9.86 0.85 -12.49
N THR A 76 9.97 0.92 -13.80
CA THR A 76 10.39 2.15 -14.52
C THR A 76 9.42 3.31 -14.25
N LYS A 77 8.10 3.03 -14.28
CA LYS A 77 7.09 4.05 -13.96
C LYS A 77 7.21 4.56 -12.52
N ALA A 78 7.69 3.73 -11.61
CA ALA A 78 7.99 4.10 -10.22
C ALA A 78 9.36 4.80 -10.04
N GLY A 79 10.11 5.08 -11.10
CA GLY A 79 11.44 5.69 -11.06
C GLY A 79 12.55 4.70 -10.67
N LEU A 80 12.29 3.41 -10.82
CA LEU A 80 13.18 2.31 -10.45
C LEU A 80 13.62 1.53 -11.70
N GLU A 81 14.16 2.23 -12.70
CA GLU A 81 14.70 1.62 -13.91
C GLU A 81 15.81 0.61 -13.56
N GLU A 82 16.02 -0.35 -14.44
CA GLU A 82 17.11 -1.32 -14.33
C GLU A 82 18.46 -0.60 -14.14
N GLY A 83 19.28 -1.10 -13.22
CA GLY A 83 20.58 -0.52 -12.87
C GLY A 83 20.54 0.60 -11.82
N ARG A 84 19.36 1.06 -11.37
CA ARG A 84 19.26 2.01 -10.24
C ARG A 84 19.80 1.40 -8.95
N VAL A 85 20.66 2.15 -8.25
CA VAL A 85 21.25 1.73 -6.97
C VAL A 85 20.17 1.37 -5.93
N ALA A 86 19.06 2.10 -5.93
CA ALA A 86 17.94 1.85 -5.04
C ALA A 86 17.37 0.41 -5.16
N ARG A 87 17.47 -0.22 -6.33
CA ARG A 87 17.02 -1.60 -6.55
C ARG A 87 17.85 -2.65 -5.81
N ASN A 88 19.09 -2.33 -5.46
CA ASN A 88 20.01 -3.23 -4.76
C ASN A 88 19.99 -3.05 -3.24
N GLN A 89 19.34 -2.00 -2.74
CA GLN A 89 19.21 -1.79 -1.30
C GLN A 89 18.33 -2.90 -0.71
N LYS A 90 18.88 -3.61 0.29
CA LYS A 90 18.17 -4.71 0.93
C LYS A 90 17.39 -4.26 2.16
N TYR A 91 16.19 -4.81 2.28
CA TYR A 91 15.29 -4.60 3.41
C TYR A 91 14.72 -5.92 3.89
N LYS A 92 14.54 -6.05 5.20
CA LYS A 92 13.69 -7.10 5.77
C LYS A 92 12.37 -6.51 6.24
N ILE A 93 11.32 -7.30 6.20
CA ILE A 93 10.00 -6.95 6.72
C ILE A 93 10.03 -7.19 8.23
N LEU A 94 9.74 -6.15 9.02
CA LEU A 94 9.59 -6.24 10.47
C LEU A 94 8.15 -6.48 10.89
N GLU A 95 7.21 -5.87 10.18
CA GLU A 95 5.78 -6.02 10.39
C GLU A 95 5.07 -6.08 9.05
N TRP A 96 4.08 -6.92 8.98
CA TRP A 96 3.12 -6.99 7.90
C TRP A 96 1.75 -7.29 8.48
N LYS A 97 0.85 -6.32 8.38
CA LYS A 97 -0.52 -6.43 8.88
C LYS A 97 -1.51 -6.10 7.79
N LEU A 98 -2.63 -6.83 7.77
CA LEU A 98 -3.78 -6.53 6.93
C LEU A 98 -4.92 -6.01 7.79
N TYR A 99 -5.51 -4.90 7.39
CA TYR A 99 -6.66 -4.27 8.02
C TYR A 99 -7.83 -4.31 7.03
N PRO A 100 -8.93 -5.00 7.33
CA PRO A 100 -10.13 -4.91 6.52
C PRO A 100 -10.63 -3.46 6.50
N VAL A 101 -10.93 -2.95 5.31
CA VAL A 101 -11.54 -1.63 5.14
C VAL A 101 -13.04 -1.83 5.02
N ASP A 102 -13.68 -1.96 6.16
CA ASP A 102 -15.12 -2.09 6.33
C ASP A 102 -15.73 -0.85 7.00
N GLU A 103 -16.96 -0.93 7.45
CA GLU A 103 -17.68 0.16 8.12
C GLU A 103 -17.00 0.61 9.44
N THR A 104 -16.18 -0.24 10.05
CA THR A 104 -15.46 0.06 11.30
C THR A 104 -14.10 0.69 11.07
N PHE A 105 -13.58 0.64 9.84
CA PHE A 105 -12.29 1.25 9.51
C PHE A 105 -12.40 2.77 9.51
N PRO A 106 -11.47 3.50 10.19
CA PRO A 106 -11.49 4.95 10.24
C PRO A 106 -11.12 5.55 8.87
N SER A 107 -12.13 5.84 8.06
CA SER A 107 -11.95 6.41 6.72
C SER A 107 -12.79 7.65 6.54
N VAL A 108 -12.29 8.56 5.70
CA VAL A 108 -13.05 9.70 5.18
C VAL A 108 -13.31 9.44 3.70
N THR A 109 -14.58 9.39 3.35
CA THR A 109 -15.06 9.16 1.99
C THR A 109 -15.98 10.30 1.56
N GLU A 110 -16.47 10.27 0.34
CA GLU A 110 -17.45 11.24 -0.14
C GLU A 110 -18.68 11.32 0.76
N SER A 111 -19.17 10.18 1.27
CA SER A 111 -20.32 10.11 2.18
C SER A 111 -20.07 10.75 3.55
N SER A 112 -18.82 11.07 3.89
CA SER A 112 -18.48 11.83 5.10
C SER A 112 -18.80 13.32 4.99
N PHE A 113 -19.13 13.80 3.80
CA PHE A 113 -19.43 15.21 3.52
C PHE A 113 -20.90 15.42 3.19
N LYS A 114 -21.37 16.64 3.43
CA LYS A 114 -22.72 17.05 3.04
C LYS A 114 -22.92 16.91 1.54
N ASN A 115 -24.03 16.32 1.12
CA ASN A 115 -24.36 15.98 -0.28
C ASN A 115 -23.37 14.99 -0.94
N ASP A 116 -22.72 14.14 -0.15
CA ASP A 116 -21.82 13.08 -0.61
C ASP A 116 -20.72 13.56 -1.58
N ARG A 117 -20.19 14.75 -1.32
CA ARG A 117 -19.11 15.35 -2.12
C ARG A 117 -18.28 16.36 -1.34
N LEU A 118 -17.04 16.54 -1.78
CA LEU A 118 -16.21 17.65 -1.28
C LEU A 118 -16.90 19.00 -1.51
N PRO A 119 -16.71 19.96 -0.60
CA PRO A 119 -17.10 21.33 -0.84
C PRO A 119 -16.56 21.87 -2.17
N PRO A 120 -17.30 22.75 -2.87
CA PRO A 120 -16.84 23.34 -4.12
C PRO A 120 -15.44 23.95 -3.98
N SER A 121 -14.63 23.82 -5.03
CA SER A 121 -13.25 24.36 -5.10
C SER A 121 -12.20 23.64 -4.24
N ILE A 122 -12.55 22.60 -3.49
CA ILE A 122 -11.57 21.71 -2.87
C ILE A 122 -11.18 20.65 -3.90
N VAL A 123 -9.93 20.73 -4.38
CA VAL A 123 -9.40 19.85 -5.45
C VAL A 123 -8.56 18.69 -4.92
N ARG A 124 -8.18 18.73 -3.64
CA ARG A 124 -7.39 17.68 -3.00
C ARG A 124 -7.75 17.55 -1.53
N PHE A 125 -7.78 16.32 -1.06
CA PHE A 125 -8.00 15.99 0.34
C PHE A 125 -7.03 14.90 0.76
N THR A 126 -6.35 15.12 1.88
CA THR A 126 -5.37 14.18 2.46
C THR A 126 -5.61 14.12 3.97
N TYR A 127 -5.55 12.93 4.53
CA TYR A 127 -5.68 12.74 5.98
C TYR A 127 -4.77 11.61 6.46
N THR A 128 -4.50 11.58 7.76
CA THR A 128 -3.67 10.57 8.41
C THR A 128 -4.54 9.71 9.32
N VAL A 129 -4.35 8.40 9.26
CA VAL A 129 -4.98 7.42 10.13
C VAL A 129 -3.93 6.82 11.04
N ASP A 130 -4.18 6.80 12.33
CA ASP A 130 -3.41 6.01 13.30
C ASP A 130 -4.02 4.62 13.43
N LEU A 131 -3.30 3.60 12.95
CA LEU A 131 -3.75 2.21 12.95
C LEU A 131 -3.56 1.52 14.32
N SER A 132 -2.98 2.17 15.32
CA SER A 132 -2.69 1.54 16.63
C SER A 132 -3.95 1.05 17.34
N GLY A 133 -5.09 1.72 17.14
CA GLY A 133 -6.41 1.34 17.68
C GLY A 133 -7.28 0.52 16.73
N VAL A 134 -6.78 0.20 15.53
CA VAL A 134 -7.55 -0.53 14.51
C VAL A 134 -7.20 -2.02 14.57
N THR A 135 -8.22 -2.87 14.50
CA THR A 135 -8.01 -4.33 14.49
C THR A 135 -7.45 -4.78 13.14
N GLY A 136 -6.24 -5.32 13.16
CA GLY A 136 -5.57 -5.87 11.98
C GLY A 136 -5.05 -7.28 12.25
N GLN A 137 -4.82 -8.03 11.18
CA GLN A 137 -4.27 -9.39 11.25
C GLN A 137 -2.81 -9.39 10.83
N SER A 138 -1.93 -9.92 11.70
CA SER A 138 -0.52 -10.13 11.37
C SER A 138 -0.37 -11.20 10.30
N GLN A 139 0.54 -10.96 9.34
CA GLN A 139 0.86 -11.87 8.24
C GLN A 139 2.22 -12.54 8.42
N ILE A 140 2.94 -12.20 9.49
CA ILE A 140 4.22 -12.81 9.89
C ILE A 140 4.26 -13.06 11.39
#